data_503e11b96caf141df442089f8f47f858
#
_entry.id   503e11b96caf141df442089f8f47f858
#
_cell.length_a   1.000
_cell.length_b   1.000
_cell.length_c   1.000
_cell.angle_alpha   90.00
_cell.angle_beta   90.00
_cell.angle_gamma   90.00
#
_symmetry.space_group_name_H-M   'P 1'
#
loop_
_entity.id
_entity.type
_entity.pdbx_description
1 polymer ?
#
loop_
_entity_poly.entity_id
_entity_poly.type
_entity_poly.pdbx_seq_one_letter_code
_entity_poly.pdbx_strand_id
1 'polypeptide(L)'
;GNAQVGIVSGATLSSPRIKGKGSHYMIAETDTPPIEQGAIVTQHGKTNALAPLFMRFLRSQAAREIFARSGFALPREKAAPAA
;
A
#
# COMPACT_ATOMS: atom_id res chain seq x y z
N GLY A 1 -14.99 12.77 -18.06
CA GLY A 1 -15.38 12.36 -18.84
C GLY A 1 -15.30 11.53 -20.07
N ASN A 2 -14.18 10.88 -20.33
CA ASN A 2 -14.09 10.10 -21.55
C ASN A 2 -14.44 8.62 -21.34
N ALA A 3 -14.72 8.20 -20.13
CA ALA A 3 -15.09 6.81 -19.87
C ALA A 3 -16.14 6.75 -18.78
N GLN A 4 -17.01 5.76 -18.87
CA GLN A 4 -18.04 5.58 -17.87
C GLN A 4 -17.56 4.69 -16.73
N VAL A 5 -16.59 3.81 -17.01
CA VAL A 5 -16.11 2.87 -16.03
C VAL A 5 -14.60 2.75 -16.17
N GLY A 6 -13.91 2.58 -15.09
CA GLY A 6 -12.46 2.39 -15.13
C GLY A 6 -12.00 1.47 -14.01
N ILE A 7 -10.79 0.97 -14.12
CA ILE A 7 -10.20 0.14 -13.08
C ILE A 7 -9.03 0.93 -12.48
N VAL A 8 -9.07 1.11 -11.17
CA VAL A 8 -8.03 1.90 -10.49
C VAL A 8 -7.63 1.19 -9.21
N SER A 9 -6.52 1.60 -8.62
CA SER A 9 -6.09 0.99 -7.37
C SER A 9 -6.96 1.49 -6.23
N GLY A 10 -7.12 0.67 -5.20
CA GLY A 10 -7.90 1.06 -4.04
C GLY A 10 -7.36 2.28 -3.34
N ALA A 11 -6.05 2.47 -3.38
CA ALA A 11 -5.44 3.63 -2.75
C ALA A 11 -5.89 4.93 -3.43
N THR A 12 -6.13 4.88 -4.74
CA THR A 12 -6.59 6.05 -5.47
C THR A 12 -7.94 6.52 -4.93
N LEU A 13 -8.80 5.59 -4.55
CA LEU A 13 -10.12 5.95 -4.07
C LEU A 13 -10.09 6.61 -2.70
N SER A 14 -8.99 6.48 -1.98
CA SER A 14 -8.84 7.11 -0.68
C SER A 14 -8.31 8.54 -0.78
N SER A 15 -7.92 8.95 -1.98
CA SER A 15 -7.42 10.29 -2.18
C SER A 15 -8.50 11.31 -1.89
N PRO A 16 -8.19 12.41 -1.19
CA PRO A 16 -9.19 13.42 -0.90
C PRO A 16 -9.86 14.02 -2.14
N ARG A 17 -9.16 13.97 -3.27
CA ARG A 17 -9.69 14.53 -4.50
C ARG A 17 -10.79 13.66 -5.08
N ILE A 18 -10.79 12.39 -4.78
CA ILE A 18 -11.72 11.44 -5.39
C ILE A 18 -12.68 10.84 -4.39
N LYS A 19 -12.29 10.82 -3.13
CA LYS A 19 -13.09 10.18 -2.12
C LYS A 19 -14.52 10.72 -2.13
N GLY A 20 -15.46 9.81 -2.14
CA GLY A 20 -16.85 10.19 -2.12
C GLY A 20 -17.45 10.54 -3.45
N LYS A 21 -16.66 10.48 -4.54
CA LYS A 21 -17.18 10.80 -5.85
C LYS A 21 -17.46 9.53 -6.62
N GLY A 22 -18.67 9.36 -7.05
CA GLY A 22 -19.06 8.18 -7.84
C GLY A 22 -19.22 6.95 -6.99
N SER A 23 -19.29 5.81 -7.65
CA SER A 23 -19.48 4.53 -7.01
C SER A 23 -18.38 3.58 -7.43
N HIS A 24 -18.11 2.59 -6.62
CA HIS A 24 -17.07 1.61 -6.98
C HIS A 24 -17.43 0.24 -6.47
N TYR A 25 -16.79 -0.77 -7.06
CA TYR A 25 -16.93 -2.14 -6.63
C TYR A 25 -15.54 -2.69 -6.40
N MET A 26 -15.33 -3.30 -5.26
CA MET A 26 -14.02 -3.83 -4.93
C MET A 26 -13.90 -5.25 -5.47
N ILE A 27 -12.91 -5.48 -6.33
CA ILE A 27 -12.69 -6.81 -6.87
C ILE A 27 -12.18 -7.71 -5.75
N ALA A 28 -12.75 -8.89 -5.63
CA ALA A 28 -12.40 -9.79 -4.55
C ALA A 28 -10.94 -10.22 -4.65
N GLU A 29 -10.28 -10.36 -3.52
CA GLU A 29 -8.88 -10.74 -3.50
C GLU A 29 -8.65 -12.09 -4.12
N THR A 30 -9.64 -12.95 -4.09
CA THR A 30 -9.49 -14.28 -4.66
C THR A 30 -9.57 -14.29 -6.17
N ASP A 31 -10.01 -13.19 -6.78
CA ASP A 31 -10.15 -13.12 -8.22
C ASP A 31 -8.90 -12.66 -8.96
N THR A 32 -7.92 -12.16 -8.24
CA THR A 32 -6.68 -11.69 -8.86
C THR A 32 -5.50 -12.02 -7.97
N PRO A 33 -4.33 -12.17 -8.53
CA PRO A 33 -3.13 -12.32 -7.70
C PRO A 33 -2.88 -11.02 -6.94
N PRO A 34 -2.32 -11.09 -5.77
CA PRO A 34 -2.01 -9.87 -5.02
C PRO A 34 -0.91 -9.07 -5.72
N ILE A 35 -1.02 -7.76 -5.63
CA ILE A 35 0.01 -6.88 -6.16
C ILE A 35 0.83 -6.45 -4.97
N GLU A 36 1.95 -7.12 -4.78
CA GLU A 36 2.79 -6.86 -3.62
C GLU A 36 3.75 -5.72 -3.89
N GLN A 37 3.94 -4.88 -2.91
CA GLN A 37 4.87 -3.79 -3.02
C GLN A 37 5.94 -3.97 -1.97
N GLY A 38 7.14 -3.53 -2.29
CA GLY A 38 8.24 -3.71 -1.38
C GLY A 38 9.13 -2.50 -1.35
N ALA A 39 10.02 -2.47 -0.38
CA ALA A 39 10.97 -1.38 -0.23
C ALA A 39 12.31 -1.96 0.16
N ILE A 40 13.38 -1.36 -0.32
CA ILE A 40 14.71 -1.80 0.07
C ILE A 40 15.60 -0.60 0.25
N VAL A 41 16.67 -0.77 1.00
CA VAL A 41 17.69 0.25 1.10
C VAL A 41 18.68 0.01 -0.03
N THR A 42 18.84 0.99 -0.90
CA THR A 42 19.73 0.83 -2.04
C THR A 42 21.19 0.93 -1.62
N GLN A 43 22.08 0.53 -2.52
CA GLN A 43 23.50 0.64 -2.26
C GLN A 43 23.87 2.09 -1.97
N HIS A 44 23.30 3.02 -2.71
CA HIS A 44 23.57 4.43 -2.49
C HIS A 44 23.11 4.90 -1.11
N GLY A 45 22.03 4.36 -0.60
CA GLY A 45 21.48 4.77 0.68
C GLY A 45 22.07 4.06 1.88
N LYS A 46 23.00 3.13 1.64
CA LYS A 46 23.53 2.35 2.73
C LYS A 46 24.20 3.13 3.82
N THR A 47 24.80 4.27 3.50
CA THR A 47 25.49 5.07 4.50
C THR A 47 24.60 6.08 5.20
N ASN A 48 23.33 6.14 4.82
CA ASN A 48 22.43 7.07 5.46
C ASN A 48 21.88 6.41 6.73
N ALA A 49 22.22 6.98 7.88
CA ALA A 49 21.80 6.40 9.15
C ALA A 49 20.30 6.36 9.35
N LEU A 50 19.56 7.18 8.63
CA LEU A 50 18.11 7.22 8.76
C LEU A 50 17.41 6.12 7.95
N ALA A 51 18.10 5.53 6.97
CA ALA A 51 17.48 4.54 6.13
C ALA A 51 16.96 3.32 6.92
N PRO A 52 17.75 2.70 7.79
CA PRO A 52 17.22 1.57 8.55
C PRO A 52 16.12 1.99 9.52
N LEU A 53 16.15 3.24 10.00
CA LEU A 53 15.10 3.70 10.89
C LEU A 53 13.78 3.84 10.13
N PHE A 54 13.84 4.33 8.89
CA PHE A 54 12.64 4.43 8.09
C PHE A 54 12.08 3.04 7.75
N MET A 55 12.96 2.09 7.44
CA MET A 55 12.52 0.73 7.14
C MET A 55 11.84 0.12 8.36
N ARG A 56 12.35 0.41 9.56
CA ARG A 56 11.74 -0.09 10.77
C ARG A 56 10.40 0.58 11.01
N PHE A 57 10.30 1.89 10.70
CA PHE A 57 9.05 2.60 10.85
C PHE A 57 7.97 1.99 9.98
N LEU A 58 8.32 1.53 8.78
CA LEU A 58 7.32 0.95 7.88
C LEU A 58 6.64 -0.29 8.45
N ARG A 59 7.27 -0.92 9.45
CA ARG A 59 6.69 -2.08 10.10
C ARG A 59 5.99 -1.73 11.40
N SER A 60 5.99 -0.47 11.77
CA SER A 60 5.40 -0.05 13.03
C SER A 60 3.89 -0.04 12.95
N GLN A 61 3.25 0.00 14.12
CA GLN A 61 1.80 0.07 14.18
C GLN A 61 1.31 1.39 13.56
N ALA A 62 2.04 2.47 13.76
CA ALA A 62 1.65 3.76 13.19
C ALA A 62 1.62 3.69 11.66
N ALA A 63 2.63 3.06 11.07
CA ALA A 63 2.66 2.93 9.62
C ALA A 63 1.55 2.02 9.12
N ARG A 64 1.27 0.93 9.85
CA ARG A 64 0.21 0.01 9.45
C ARG A 64 -1.13 0.71 9.42
N GLU A 65 -1.37 1.60 10.37
CA GLU A 65 -2.62 2.36 10.38
C GLU A 65 -2.70 3.33 9.22
N ILE A 66 -1.58 3.93 8.86
CA ILE A 66 -1.55 4.84 7.73
C ILE A 66 -1.82 4.08 6.43
N PHE A 67 -1.19 2.92 6.26
CA PHE A 67 -1.42 2.11 5.07
C PHE A 67 -2.88 1.71 4.95
N ALA A 68 -3.46 1.22 6.04
CA ALA A 68 -4.86 0.80 6.01
C ALA A 68 -5.78 1.95 5.68
N ARG A 69 -5.52 3.10 6.29
CA ARG A 69 -6.34 4.28 6.06
C ARG A 69 -6.20 4.80 4.63
N SER A 70 -5.06 4.54 4.01
CA SER A 70 -4.79 4.99 2.66
C SER A 70 -5.24 4.01 1.58
N GLY A 71 -5.88 2.94 1.97
CA GLY A 71 -6.43 2.00 0.99
C GLY A 71 -5.53 0.84 0.60
N PHE A 72 -4.49 0.58 1.40
CA PHE A 72 -3.60 -0.54 1.11
C PHE A 72 -3.92 -1.70 2.04
N ALA A 73 -3.87 -2.91 1.50
CA ALA A 73 -4.02 -4.09 2.32
C ALA A 73 -2.68 -4.39 2.99
N LEU A 74 -2.73 -4.84 4.22
CA LEU A 74 -1.51 -5.13 4.94
C LEU A 74 -1.07 -6.57 4.70
N PRO A 75 0.24 -6.84 4.78
CA PRO A 75 0.71 -8.21 4.63
C PRO A 75 0.19 -9.08 5.74
N ARG A 76 0.01 -10.35 5.45
CA ARG A 76 -0.41 -11.27 6.49
C ARG A 76 0.73 -11.48 7.42
N GLU A 77 0.40 -11.43 8.70
CA GLU A 77 1.41 -11.58 9.65
C GLU A 77 2.15 -12.84 9.56
N LYS A 78 1.51 -13.90 9.36
CA LYS A 78 2.15 -15.10 9.39
C LYS A 78 3.09 -15.28 8.31
N ALA A 79 2.87 -14.70 7.30
CA ALA A 79 3.70 -14.96 6.20
C ALA A 79 5.08 -14.52 6.39
N ALA A 80 5.31 -14.06 7.36
CA ALA A 80 6.51 -13.57 7.44
C ALA A 80 7.57 -14.25 7.69
N PRO A 81 8.23 -14.46 7.35
CA PRO A 81 9.20 -15.01 7.59
C PRO A 81 10.25 -14.48 7.48
N ALA A 82 10.55 -14.21 7.25
CA ALA A 82 11.36 -14.08 7.11
C ALA A 82 12.30 -13.54 6.78
N ALA A 83 12.66 -13.44 6.65
CA ALA A 83 13.60 -13.05 6.18
C ALA A 83 14.26 -12.44 6.42
#